data_d48d36e5d14362b16ae1fc205ea00cd4
#
_entry.id   d48d36e5d14362b16ae1fc205ea00cd4
#
_cell.length_a   1.000
_cell.length_b   1.000
_cell.length_c   1.000
_cell.angle_alpha   90.00
_cell.angle_beta   90.00
_cell.angle_gamma   90.00
#
_symmetry.space_group_name_H-M   'P 1'
#
loop_
_entity.id
_entity.type
_entity.pdbx_description
1 polymer ?
#
loop_
_entity_poly.entity_id
_entity_poly.type
_entity_poly.pdbx_seq_one_letter_code
_entity_poly.pdbx_strand_id
1 'polypeptide(L)'
;MNYDFSAETLDDGAFFVAELQGKRLSMRLNAKHPFYEKVYSALQNEGDRVCQRRWEIVLLALARAECNLEKQIERRHARRLRELWSDVLTAFLN
;
A
#
# COMPACT_ATOMS: atom_id res chain seq x y z
N MET A 1 -2.43 -15.19 -8.02
CA MET A 1 -2.62 -13.83 -8.57
C MET A 1 -1.27 -13.24 -8.97
N ASN A 2 -1.21 -12.63 -10.15
CA ASN A 2 0.00 -11.98 -10.60
C ASN A 2 0.09 -10.56 -10.04
N TYR A 3 1.23 -10.23 -9.46
CA TYR A 3 1.41 -8.90 -8.91
C TYR A 3 2.87 -8.46 -8.97
N ASP A 4 3.05 -7.13 -8.97
CA ASP A 4 4.34 -6.48 -8.77
C ASP A 4 4.26 -5.68 -7.48
N PHE A 5 5.31 -5.76 -6.68
CA PHE A 5 5.38 -5.03 -5.42
C PHE A 5 6.73 -4.31 -5.36
N SER A 6 6.69 -2.99 -5.30
CA SER A 6 7.90 -2.17 -5.30
C SER A 6 7.73 -0.98 -4.37
N ALA A 7 8.81 -0.24 -4.18
CA ALA A 7 8.79 1.00 -3.40
C ALA A 7 9.40 2.11 -4.24
N GLU A 8 8.81 3.30 -4.18
CA GLU A 8 9.34 4.48 -4.82
C GLU A 8 8.90 5.74 -4.10
N THR A 9 9.55 6.85 -4.39
CA THR A 9 9.19 8.13 -3.79
C THR A 9 7.95 8.68 -4.47
N LEU A 10 6.88 8.89 -3.67
CA LEU A 10 5.64 9.51 -4.14
C LEU A 10 5.49 10.89 -3.50
N ASP A 11 5.07 11.87 -4.29
CA ASP A 11 5.08 13.27 -3.86
C ASP A 11 3.87 13.69 -3.02
N ASP A 12 2.80 12.93 -3.07
CA ASP A 12 1.51 13.32 -2.50
C ASP A 12 1.25 12.82 -1.08
N GLY A 13 2.24 12.22 -0.43
CA GLY A 13 2.06 11.68 0.92
C GLY A 13 1.25 10.40 0.98
N ALA A 14 0.88 9.83 -0.16
CA ALA A 14 0.13 8.59 -0.22
C ALA A 14 0.90 7.45 0.43
N PHE A 15 0.16 6.53 1.08
CA PHE A 15 0.74 5.33 1.66
C PHE A 15 1.22 4.37 0.56
N PHE A 16 0.38 4.16 -0.44
CA PHE A 16 0.71 3.37 -1.61
C PHE A 16 -0.14 3.81 -2.80
N VAL A 17 0.27 3.37 -3.99
CA VAL A 17 -0.51 3.49 -5.21
C VAL A 17 -0.62 2.10 -5.82
N ALA A 18 -1.79 1.74 -6.33
CA ALA A 18 -2.02 0.45 -6.95
C ALA A 18 -2.79 0.62 -8.25
N GLU A 19 -2.41 -0.16 -9.25
CA GLU A 19 -3.07 -0.20 -10.56
C GLU A 19 -3.28 -1.65 -10.97
N LEU A 20 -4.42 -1.91 -11.58
CA LEU A 20 -4.74 -3.21 -12.15
C LEU A 20 -4.67 -3.12 -13.67
N GLN A 21 -3.77 -3.88 -14.27
CA GLN A 21 -3.62 -3.97 -15.73
C GLN A 21 -3.91 -5.41 -16.14
N GLY A 22 -5.09 -5.64 -16.70
CA GLY A 22 -5.56 -6.99 -16.99
C GLY A 22 -5.68 -7.79 -15.70
N LYS A 23 -4.90 -8.88 -15.59
CA LYS A 23 -4.89 -9.73 -14.40
C LYS A 23 -3.73 -9.44 -13.46
N ARG A 24 -2.90 -8.42 -13.79
CA ARG A 24 -1.71 -8.08 -13.00
C ARG A 24 -1.95 -6.85 -12.16
N LEU A 25 -1.70 -7.00 -10.87
CA LEU A 25 -1.80 -5.91 -9.90
C LEU A 25 -0.41 -5.33 -9.66
N SER A 26 -0.23 -4.04 -9.93
CA SER A 26 1.00 -3.32 -9.64
C SER A 26 0.80 -2.47 -8.41
N MET A 27 1.61 -2.68 -7.38
CA MET A 27 1.55 -1.93 -6.13
C MET A 27 2.88 -1.26 -5.85
N ARG A 28 2.82 0.03 -5.53
CA ARG A 28 4.01 0.81 -5.18
C ARG A 28 3.82 1.44 -3.82
N LEU A 29 4.67 1.05 -2.85
CA LEU A 29 4.71 1.69 -1.54
C LEU A 29 5.44 3.02 -1.64
N ASN A 30 4.98 3.99 -0.89
CA ASN A 30 5.67 5.28 -0.81
C ASN A 30 6.85 5.19 0.14
N ALA A 31 8.06 5.25 -0.41
CA ALA A 31 9.29 5.18 0.39
C ALA A 31 9.43 6.34 1.38
N LYS A 32 8.71 7.43 1.18
CA LYS A 32 8.70 8.58 2.11
C LYS A 32 7.68 8.41 3.24
N HIS A 33 6.77 7.44 3.15
CA HIS A 33 5.78 7.23 4.19
C HIS A 33 6.43 6.51 5.38
N PRO A 34 6.14 6.89 6.63
CA PRO A 34 6.73 6.25 7.81
C PRO A 34 6.57 4.73 7.88
N PHE A 35 5.49 4.19 7.30
CA PHE A 35 5.29 2.75 7.26
C PHE A 35 6.42 2.04 6.53
N TYR A 36 6.86 2.60 5.40
CA TYR A 36 7.95 1.96 4.64
C TYR A 36 9.20 1.84 5.49
N GLU A 37 9.63 2.94 6.09
CA GLU A 37 10.87 2.97 6.86
C GLU A 37 10.76 2.20 8.17
N LYS A 38 9.69 2.44 8.94
CA LYS A 38 9.59 1.93 10.31
C LYS A 38 9.04 0.52 10.40
N VAL A 39 8.31 0.05 9.40
CA VAL A 39 7.72 -1.28 9.42
C VAL A 39 8.30 -2.16 8.31
N TYR A 40 8.09 -1.81 7.07
CA TYR A 40 8.43 -2.68 5.95
C TYR A 40 9.93 -2.86 5.79
N SER A 41 10.67 -1.77 5.71
CA SER A 41 12.12 -1.80 5.55
C SER A 41 12.80 -2.37 6.79
N ALA A 42 12.27 -2.08 7.98
CA ALA A 42 12.80 -2.62 9.23
C ALA A 42 12.71 -4.15 9.25
N LEU A 43 11.59 -4.72 8.82
CA LEU A 43 11.44 -6.17 8.73
C LEU A 43 12.43 -6.78 7.75
N GLN A 44 12.68 -6.10 6.63
CA GLN A 44 13.66 -6.53 5.65
C GLN A 44 15.08 -6.55 6.24
N ASN A 45 15.43 -5.50 6.98
CA ASN A 45 16.73 -5.39 7.62
C ASN A 45 16.93 -6.41 8.73
N GLU A 46 15.87 -6.78 9.43
CA GLU A 46 15.89 -7.81 10.47
C GLU A 46 15.92 -9.22 9.89
N GLY A 47 15.69 -9.35 8.58
CA GLY A 47 15.63 -10.65 7.91
C GLY A 47 14.33 -11.40 8.14
N ASP A 48 13.30 -10.74 8.65
CA ASP A 48 12.00 -11.36 8.89
C ASP A 48 11.14 -11.35 7.63
N ARG A 49 11.50 -12.23 6.70
CA ARG A 49 10.81 -12.33 5.41
C ARG A 49 9.39 -12.86 5.53
N VAL A 50 9.12 -13.68 6.52
CA VAL A 50 7.78 -14.24 6.74
C VAL A 50 6.82 -13.12 7.12
N CYS A 51 7.16 -12.29 8.09
CA CYS A 51 6.34 -11.18 8.51
C CYS A 51 6.21 -10.13 7.38
N GLN A 52 7.30 -9.83 6.70
CA GLN A 52 7.28 -8.91 5.55
C GLN A 52 6.31 -9.40 4.47
N ARG A 53 6.35 -10.69 4.13
CA ARG A 53 5.46 -11.28 3.15
C ARG A 53 4.00 -11.20 3.57
N ARG A 54 3.72 -11.41 4.84
CA ARG A 54 2.35 -11.31 5.38
C ARG A 54 1.82 -9.89 5.23
N TRP A 55 2.64 -8.88 5.48
CA TRP A 55 2.26 -7.48 5.26
C TRP A 55 1.99 -7.19 3.79
N GLU A 56 2.82 -7.72 2.89
CA GLU A 56 2.60 -7.58 1.45
C GLU A 56 1.23 -8.15 1.05
N ILE A 57 0.87 -9.33 1.59
CA ILE A 57 -0.40 -9.97 1.30
C ILE A 57 -1.57 -9.10 1.76
N VAL A 58 -1.49 -8.54 2.97
CA VAL A 58 -2.54 -7.67 3.50
C VAL A 58 -2.71 -6.43 2.60
N LEU A 59 -1.60 -5.79 2.25
CA LEU A 59 -1.65 -4.58 1.41
C LEU A 59 -2.15 -4.89 0.01
N LEU A 60 -1.74 -6.02 -0.57
CA LEU A 60 -2.21 -6.46 -1.88
C LEU A 60 -3.71 -6.74 -1.87
N ALA A 61 -4.22 -7.32 -0.79
CA ALA A 61 -5.65 -7.58 -0.64
C ALA A 61 -6.44 -6.28 -0.60
N LEU A 62 -5.97 -5.28 0.14
CA LEU A 62 -6.59 -3.96 0.19
C LEU A 62 -6.59 -3.28 -1.17
N ALA A 63 -5.44 -3.31 -1.85
CA ALA A 63 -5.29 -2.71 -3.17
C ALA A 63 -6.20 -3.38 -4.19
N ARG A 64 -6.27 -4.70 -4.17
CA ARG A 64 -7.12 -5.44 -5.09
C ARG A 64 -8.60 -5.14 -4.85
N ALA A 65 -9.01 -5.03 -3.59
CA ALA A 65 -10.37 -4.69 -3.23
C ALA A 65 -10.77 -3.31 -3.78
N GLU A 66 -9.89 -2.32 -3.67
CA GLU A 66 -10.13 -1.00 -4.26
C GLU A 66 -10.28 -1.09 -5.77
N CYS A 67 -9.39 -1.85 -6.43
CA CYS A 67 -9.44 -1.99 -7.89
C CYS A 67 -10.69 -2.73 -8.38
N ASN A 68 -11.33 -3.53 -7.53
CA ASN A 68 -12.55 -4.26 -7.87
C ASN A 68 -13.82 -3.41 -7.78
N LEU A 69 -13.75 -2.22 -7.20
CA LEU A 69 -14.91 -1.33 -7.12
C LEU A 69 -15.27 -0.84 -8.52
N GLU A 70 -16.50 -1.06 -8.94
CA GLU A 70 -16.94 -0.72 -10.29
C GLU A 70 -17.43 0.71 -10.39
N LYS A 71 -18.14 1.19 -9.35
CA LYS A 71 -18.71 2.53 -9.35
C LYS A 71 -17.67 3.58 -9.02
N GLN A 72 -17.65 4.65 -9.80
CA GLN A 72 -16.70 5.73 -9.60
C GLN A 72 -16.83 6.38 -8.23
N ILE A 73 -18.07 6.54 -7.73
CA ILE A 73 -18.30 7.11 -6.40
C ILE A 73 -17.70 6.24 -5.31
N GLU A 74 -17.80 4.92 -5.42
CA GLU A 74 -17.21 3.98 -4.47
C GLU A 74 -15.69 4.06 -4.49
N ARG A 75 -15.08 4.18 -5.66
CA ARG A 75 -13.62 4.35 -5.80
C ARG A 75 -13.14 5.63 -5.14
N ARG A 76 -13.90 6.71 -5.27
CA ARG A 76 -13.57 7.98 -4.60
C ARG A 76 -13.62 7.84 -3.09
N HIS A 77 -14.65 7.18 -2.58
CA HIS A 77 -14.79 6.96 -1.14
C HIS A 77 -13.65 6.09 -0.61
N ALA A 78 -13.30 5.03 -1.31
CA ALA A 78 -12.19 4.16 -0.93
C ALA A 78 -10.87 4.91 -0.91
N ARG A 79 -10.62 5.73 -1.94
CA ARG A 79 -9.42 6.57 -2.01
C ARG A 79 -9.37 7.56 -0.84
N ARG A 80 -10.48 8.22 -0.57
CA ARG A 80 -10.55 9.18 0.52
C ARG A 80 -10.30 8.53 1.87
N LEU A 81 -10.88 7.36 2.09
CA LEU A 81 -10.66 6.60 3.31
C LEU A 81 -9.18 6.21 3.44
N ARG A 82 -8.56 5.77 2.35
CA ARG A 82 -7.15 5.40 2.34
C ARG A 82 -6.25 6.60 2.64
N GLU A 83 -6.58 7.78 2.11
CA GLU A 83 -5.84 9.02 2.41
C GLU A 83 -5.92 9.36 3.89
N LEU A 84 -7.11 9.30 4.47
CA LEU A 84 -7.32 9.57 5.91
C LEU A 84 -6.59 8.54 6.76
N TRP A 85 -6.69 7.28 6.39
CA TRP A 85 -6.01 6.20 7.09
C TRP A 85 -4.49 6.35 7.02
N SER A 86 -3.99 6.77 5.87
CA SER A 86 -2.56 7.04 5.66
C SER A 86 -2.06 8.13 6.62
N ASP A 87 -2.83 9.21 6.78
CA ASP A 87 -2.49 10.31 7.69
C ASP A 87 -2.50 9.86 9.15
N VAL A 88 -3.51 9.08 9.53
CA VAL A 88 -3.61 8.53 10.90
C VAL A 88 -2.43 7.60 11.17
N LEU A 89 -2.08 6.75 10.21
CA LEU A 89 -0.95 5.83 10.34
C LEU A 89 0.35 6.61 10.52
N THR A 90 0.54 7.69 9.78
CA THR A 90 1.69 8.58 9.93
C THR A 90 1.78 9.10 11.37
N ALA A 91 0.66 9.54 11.93
CA ALA A 91 0.63 10.05 13.30
C ALA A 91 1.00 8.98 14.33
N PHE A 92 0.51 7.75 14.15
CA PHE A 92 0.84 6.66 15.06
C PHE A 92 2.30 6.23 14.98
N LEU A 93 2.92 6.32 13.80
CA LEU A 93 4.29 5.86 13.59
C LEU A 93 5.35 6.93 13.91
N ASN A 94 4.96 8.17 13.95
CA ASN A 94 5.84 9.27 14.36
C ASN A 94 5.61 9.62 15.80
#